data_b85eb3a9438d907bfac0185a0e260295
#
_entry.id   b85eb3a9438d907bfac0185a0e260295
#
_cell.length_a   1.000
_cell.length_b   1.000
_cell.length_c   1.000
_cell.angle_alpha   90.00
_cell.angle_beta   90.00
_cell.angle_gamma   90.00
#
_symmetry.space_group_name_H-M   'P 1'
#
loop_
_entity.id
_entity.type
_entity.pdbx_description
1 polymer ?
#
loop_
_entity_poly.entity_id
_entity_poly.type
_entity_poly.pdbx_seq_one_letter_code
_entity_poly.pdbx_strand_id
1 'polypeptide(L)'
;MKFISARFLLLPTLASPLALGLAGAVLCGMPVGTVWAQARVDGPVLTLRSSPLLEEAVSDRQKKEAPTFVQAQQLTVRPDLDVQLQGQATIRRPGLSIRADRLDYDQTQDEVKASGDVRVSRDGSLFVGPSLVLQMDSFRGQLMQPRFELYKSSGYGDAASLVFLDSDRAVMQQVSYTTCRRKPGPEWLPEWVLKATRLTLDNEESSALAEGVQLRFQDVPLMALPAVSFALTEDRKSGLLPPLVGIDTTNGVQVSQPYYFDIAPNRDATVNTHVMSKRGVAVDTEFRYLEPDYNGQLRLNLMPSDSLRQQNRWGLSAQHQGGIETGLQGLGRIGLGLSVNRVSDDNYWRDFSRSGQVLTQRLLPSTGTLAWALGDLSMSAQVQRWQTLQDVSAPITPPYDRAPQITLRYGQWQADGMDWSIVGDTTRFEADYSRIPNSTALPRNGERSFVQAQVSRPWIRPWGFVTPKLQLHATRYQLDGVMDNGNRSANRV
;
A
#
# COMPACT_ATOMS: atom_id res chain seq x y z
N MET A 1 -5.02 -27.07 4.56
CA MET A 1 -4.12 -27.43 3.43
C MET A 1 -2.85 -26.61 3.55
N LYS A 2 -1.69 -27.27 3.61
CA LYS A 2 -0.40 -26.68 4.04
C LYS A 2 0.17 -25.70 3.01
N PHE A 3 0.48 -24.48 3.45
CA PHE A 3 1.28 -23.53 2.67
C PHE A 3 2.77 -23.83 2.87
N ILE A 4 3.48 -24.03 1.75
CA ILE A 4 4.93 -24.18 1.69
C ILE A 4 5.53 -22.80 1.46
N SER A 5 6.29 -22.32 2.44
CA SER A 5 7.06 -21.09 2.39
C SER A 5 8.42 -21.36 1.76
N ALA A 6 8.73 -20.75 0.62
CA ALA A 6 10.06 -20.77 0.02
C ALA A 6 10.94 -19.67 0.63
N ARG A 7 11.97 -20.06 1.37
CA ARG A 7 13.05 -19.18 1.84
C ARG A 7 14.13 -19.09 0.78
N PHE A 8 14.39 -17.90 0.29
CA PHE A 8 15.60 -17.60 -0.47
C PHE A 8 16.78 -17.41 0.50
N LEU A 9 17.80 -18.26 0.38
CA LEU A 9 19.10 -18.14 1.02
C LEU A 9 20.02 -17.28 0.12
N LEU A 10 20.44 -16.12 0.61
CA LEU A 10 21.54 -15.35 0.04
C LEU A 10 22.83 -15.79 0.74
N LEU A 11 23.76 -16.36 -0.03
CA LEU A 11 25.14 -16.64 0.37
C LEU A 11 25.99 -15.36 0.26
N PRO A 12 26.85 -15.07 1.22
CA PRO A 12 27.85 -14.02 1.06
C PRO A 12 29.12 -14.56 0.44
N THR A 13 29.60 -13.87 -0.57
CA THR A 13 30.89 -14.07 -1.23
C THR A 13 32.06 -13.68 -0.30
N LEU A 14 32.97 -14.64 -0.09
CA LEU A 14 34.29 -14.45 0.53
C LEU A 14 35.25 -13.80 -0.50
N ALA A 15 35.89 -12.73 -0.11
CA ALA A 15 37.12 -12.25 -0.74
C ALA A 15 38.17 -11.99 0.34
N SER A 16 39.21 -12.81 0.34
CA SER A 16 40.45 -12.53 1.08
C SER A 16 41.38 -11.66 0.28
N PRO A 17 42.26 -10.89 0.91
CA PRO A 17 43.66 -10.97 0.52
C PRO A 17 44.64 -11.22 1.67
N LEU A 18 45.62 -12.04 1.39
CA LEU A 18 46.87 -12.22 2.13
C LEU A 18 47.70 -10.91 2.12
N ALA A 19 48.32 -10.61 3.26
CA ALA A 19 49.61 -9.92 3.28
C ALA A 19 50.38 -10.32 4.55
N LEU A 20 51.58 -10.89 4.30
CA LEU A 20 52.63 -11.18 5.28
C LEU A 20 53.26 -9.90 5.82
N GLY A 21 53.71 -9.92 7.07
CA GLY A 21 54.63 -8.94 7.63
C GLY A 21 55.12 -9.36 9.02
N LEU A 22 56.38 -9.75 9.07
CA LEU A 22 57.15 -10.23 10.22
C LEU A 22 57.56 -9.13 11.22
N ALA A 23 57.75 -9.57 12.46
CA ALA A 23 58.82 -9.22 13.42
C ALA A 23 58.61 -8.08 14.42
N GLY A 24 58.92 -8.42 15.69
CA GLY A 24 59.43 -7.48 16.68
C GLY A 24 58.92 -7.66 18.08
N ALA A 25 59.51 -8.59 18.86
CA ALA A 25 59.32 -8.71 20.28
C ALA A 25 60.12 -7.62 21.04
N VAL A 26 59.48 -6.88 21.95
CA VAL A 26 60.17 -6.23 23.05
C VAL A 26 59.28 -6.34 24.30
N LEU A 27 59.75 -7.10 25.26
CA LEU A 27 59.28 -7.17 26.63
C LEU A 27 59.60 -5.85 27.39
N CYS A 28 58.62 -5.20 27.94
CA CYS A 28 58.80 -4.33 29.10
C CYS A 28 57.57 -4.40 30.00
N GLY A 29 57.83 -4.97 31.19
CA GLY A 29 56.79 -5.08 32.22
C GLY A 29 56.47 -3.74 32.85
N MET A 30 55.19 -3.50 33.13
CA MET A 30 54.67 -2.50 34.08
C MET A 30 53.35 -2.97 34.68
N PRO A 31 52.96 -2.50 35.84
CA PRO A 31 52.07 -3.17 36.76
C PRO A 31 50.59 -3.10 36.37
N VAL A 32 49.89 -4.17 36.70
CA VAL A 32 48.45 -4.30 36.53
C VAL A 32 47.71 -3.34 37.48
N GLY A 33 47.38 -2.17 36.96
CA GLY A 33 46.36 -1.30 37.56
C GLY A 33 45.00 -1.72 37.00
N THR A 34 44.14 -2.28 37.85
CA THR A 34 42.74 -2.55 37.53
C THR A 34 41.99 -1.23 37.33
N VAL A 35 41.97 -0.73 36.10
CA VAL A 35 41.09 0.38 35.70
C VAL A 35 39.72 -0.25 35.42
N TRP A 36 38.78 -0.05 36.31
CA TRP A 36 37.37 -0.23 36.04
C TRP A 36 36.96 0.83 35.03
N ALA A 37 37.06 0.51 33.76
CA ALA A 37 36.44 1.29 32.71
C ALA A 37 34.91 1.09 32.82
N GLN A 38 34.24 2.04 33.47
CA GLN A 38 32.83 2.25 33.27
C GLN A 38 32.66 2.68 31.80
N ALA A 39 32.39 1.74 30.92
CA ALA A 39 31.92 2.06 29.58
C ALA A 39 30.61 2.81 29.75
N ARG A 40 30.61 4.13 29.54
CA ARG A 40 29.40 4.86 29.20
C ARG A 40 28.90 4.29 27.90
N VAL A 41 27.85 3.49 27.99
CA VAL A 41 27.09 3.06 26.82
C VAL A 41 26.24 4.26 26.39
N ASP A 42 26.81 5.16 25.62
CA ASP A 42 26.06 6.16 24.87
C ASP A 42 25.44 5.49 23.64
N GLY A 43 24.72 4.39 23.84
CA GLY A 43 23.86 3.78 22.81
C GLY A 43 22.47 4.39 22.87
N PRO A 44 21.74 4.42 21.77
CA PRO A 44 20.35 4.87 21.81
C PRO A 44 19.60 4.02 22.83
N VAL A 45 18.87 4.69 23.72
CA VAL A 45 18.04 4.04 24.74
C VAL A 45 17.13 3.05 24.01
N LEU A 46 17.34 1.75 24.26
CA LEU A 46 16.49 0.70 23.72
C LEU A 46 15.11 0.82 24.37
N THR A 47 14.18 1.42 23.68
CA THR A 47 12.78 1.43 24.09
C THR A 47 12.13 0.12 23.67
N LEU A 48 11.60 -0.62 24.64
CA LEU A 48 10.76 -1.78 24.36
C LEU A 48 9.52 -1.30 23.61
N ARG A 49 9.32 -1.82 22.41
CA ARG A 49 8.07 -1.62 21.66
C ARG A 49 7.08 -2.69 22.10
N SER A 50 5.83 -2.29 22.39
CA SER A 50 4.75 -3.26 22.52
C SER A 50 4.58 -4.01 21.19
N SER A 51 4.45 -5.32 21.26
CA SER A 51 4.18 -6.17 20.10
C SER A 51 2.78 -6.76 20.26
N PRO A 52 1.96 -6.84 19.19
CA PRO A 52 0.69 -7.55 19.23
C PRO A 52 0.82 -9.01 19.68
N LEU A 53 2.01 -9.60 19.52
CA LEU A 53 2.32 -10.96 20.00
C LEU A 53 2.45 -11.05 21.53
N LEU A 54 2.53 -9.93 22.25
CA LEU A 54 2.56 -9.86 23.70
C LEU A 54 1.16 -9.58 24.29
N GLU A 55 0.14 -9.38 23.48
CA GLU A 55 -1.24 -9.30 23.93
C GLU A 55 -1.74 -10.71 24.25
N GLU A 56 -2.15 -10.94 25.50
CA GLU A 56 -2.84 -12.17 25.87
C GLU A 56 -4.18 -12.24 25.14
N ALA A 57 -4.32 -13.15 24.20
CA ALA A 57 -5.60 -13.44 23.55
C ALA A 57 -6.52 -14.19 24.53
N VAL A 58 -7.16 -13.44 25.45
CA VAL A 58 -8.07 -13.98 26.46
C VAL A 58 -9.50 -13.85 25.93
N SER A 59 -10.24 -14.95 25.87
CA SER A 59 -11.65 -14.93 25.48
C SER A 59 -12.50 -14.14 26.48
N ASP A 60 -13.61 -13.55 26.05
CA ASP A 60 -14.48 -12.73 26.91
C ASP A 60 -15.05 -13.50 28.10
N ARG A 61 -15.26 -14.81 27.95
CA ARG A 61 -15.64 -15.67 29.04
C ARG A 61 -14.54 -15.80 30.11
N GLN A 62 -13.30 -15.98 29.69
CA GLN A 62 -12.13 -16.02 30.57
C GLN A 62 -11.87 -14.68 31.25
N LYS A 63 -12.14 -13.54 30.58
CA LYS A 63 -12.03 -12.21 31.16
C LYS A 63 -13.02 -12.02 32.33
N LYS A 64 -14.24 -12.54 32.22
CA LYS A 64 -15.28 -12.44 33.27
C LYS A 64 -15.02 -13.35 34.47
N GLU A 65 -14.45 -14.53 34.27
CA GLU A 65 -14.20 -15.55 35.31
C GLU A 65 -12.81 -15.35 35.98
N ALA A 66 -11.95 -14.49 35.44
CA ALA A 66 -10.59 -14.31 35.94
C ALA A 66 -10.56 -13.54 37.27
N PRO A 67 -9.68 -13.94 38.20
CA PRO A 67 -9.52 -13.24 39.46
C PRO A 67 -9.00 -11.81 39.28
N THR A 68 -9.44 -10.92 40.16
CA THR A 68 -8.92 -9.56 40.27
C THR A 68 -7.72 -9.58 41.20
N PHE A 69 -6.56 -9.13 40.71
CA PHE A 69 -5.36 -8.96 41.50
C PHE A 69 -5.27 -7.52 41.99
N VAL A 70 -4.98 -7.36 43.29
CA VAL A 70 -4.76 -6.05 43.88
C VAL A 70 -3.39 -6.00 44.55
N GLN A 71 -2.72 -4.88 44.43
CA GLN A 71 -1.39 -4.61 45.05
C GLN A 71 -1.30 -3.17 45.51
N ALA A 72 -0.75 -2.93 46.71
CA ALA A 72 -0.48 -1.61 47.25
C ALA A 72 0.56 -1.70 48.33
N GLN A 73 1.09 -0.55 48.75
CA GLN A 73 1.95 -0.48 49.96
C GLN A 73 1.12 -0.67 51.22
N GLN A 74 -0.10 -0.13 51.24
CA GLN A 74 -1.04 -0.29 52.35
C GLN A 74 -2.40 -0.73 51.78
N LEU A 75 -2.95 -1.80 52.39
CA LEU A 75 -4.23 -2.40 52.03
C LEU A 75 -5.12 -2.43 53.26
N THR A 76 -6.31 -1.84 53.15
CA THR A 76 -7.37 -1.93 54.16
C THR A 76 -8.59 -2.58 53.50
N VAL A 77 -9.07 -3.67 54.09
CA VAL A 77 -10.22 -4.41 53.55
C VAL A 77 -11.33 -4.43 54.60
N ARG A 78 -12.51 -4.00 54.25
CA ARG A 78 -13.73 -4.24 55.00
C ARG A 78 -14.57 -5.26 54.21
N PRO A 79 -14.65 -6.53 54.64
CA PRO A 79 -15.33 -7.55 53.89
C PRO A 79 -16.76 -7.14 53.50
N ASP A 80 -17.14 -7.40 52.23
CA ASP A 80 -18.44 -7.10 51.65
C ASP A 80 -18.81 -5.59 51.60
N LEU A 81 -17.87 -4.68 51.93
CA LEU A 81 -18.11 -3.26 51.87
C LEU A 81 -17.11 -2.55 50.91
N ASP A 82 -15.85 -2.44 51.31
CA ASP A 82 -14.87 -1.74 50.51
C ASP A 82 -13.43 -2.25 50.66
N VAL A 83 -12.60 -1.90 49.68
CA VAL A 83 -11.16 -2.14 49.68
C VAL A 83 -10.44 -0.84 49.40
N GLN A 84 -9.59 -0.40 50.30
CA GLN A 84 -8.79 0.81 50.17
C GLN A 84 -7.33 0.45 49.97
N LEU A 85 -6.75 0.96 48.89
CA LEU A 85 -5.39 0.74 48.46
C LEU A 85 -4.64 2.06 48.45
N GLN A 86 -3.50 2.17 49.14
CA GLN A 86 -2.70 3.37 49.19
C GLN A 86 -1.23 3.07 48.90
N GLY A 87 -0.58 3.97 48.14
CA GLY A 87 0.81 3.87 47.73
C GLY A 87 1.03 2.88 46.59
N GLN A 88 1.24 3.39 45.38
CA GLN A 88 1.40 2.60 44.13
C GLN A 88 0.32 1.53 43.97
N ALA A 89 -0.90 1.92 44.26
CA ALA A 89 -2.05 1.04 44.24
C ALA A 89 -2.29 0.54 42.81
N THR A 90 -2.53 -0.75 42.63
CA THR A 90 -2.80 -1.39 41.35
C THR A 90 -3.93 -2.37 41.47
N ILE A 91 -4.88 -2.29 40.56
CA ILE A 91 -5.92 -3.31 40.30
C ILE A 91 -5.65 -3.87 38.89
N ARG A 92 -5.60 -5.20 38.77
CA ARG A 92 -5.32 -5.88 37.49
C ARG A 92 -6.30 -7.00 37.27
N ARG A 93 -6.88 -7.00 36.05
CA ARG A 93 -7.63 -8.10 35.42
C ARG A 93 -7.02 -8.39 34.04
N PRO A 94 -7.26 -9.54 33.42
CA PRO A 94 -6.85 -9.77 32.03
C PRO A 94 -7.35 -8.66 31.10
N GLY A 95 -6.44 -8.05 30.33
CA GLY A 95 -6.76 -6.95 29.41
C GLY A 95 -6.95 -5.56 30.09
N LEU A 96 -6.94 -5.46 31.43
CA LEU A 96 -7.13 -4.20 32.15
C LEU A 96 -6.16 -4.07 33.30
N SER A 97 -5.49 -2.91 33.40
CA SER A 97 -4.69 -2.55 34.58
C SER A 97 -4.96 -1.09 34.95
N ILE A 98 -5.33 -0.86 36.19
CA ILE A 98 -5.55 0.48 36.78
C ILE A 98 -4.47 0.69 37.83
N ARG A 99 -3.69 1.76 37.70
CA ARG A 99 -2.69 2.19 38.70
C ARG A 99 -3.00 3.60 39.17
N ALA A 100 -2.78 3.88 40.44
CA ALA A 100 -2.92 5.22 41.02
C ALA A 100 -2.16 5.32 42.32
N ASP A 101 -2.02 6.52 42.89
CA ASP A 101 -1.50 6.69 44.24
C ASP A 101 -2.47 6.14 45.29
N ARG A 102 -3.77 6.29 45.04
CA ARG A 102 -4.86 5.77 45.86
C ARG A 102 -5.97 5.19 45.01
N LEU A 103 -6.48 4.01 45.41
CA LEU A 103 -7.64 3.34 44.84
C LEU A 103 -8.61 2.94 45.96
N ASP A 104 -9.85 3.35 45.88
CA ASP A 104 -10.93 2.97 46.77
C ASP A 104 -11.95 2.17 45.95
N TYR A 105 -12.20 0.90 46.29
CA TYR A 105 -13.19 0.06 45.59
C TYR A 105 -14.35 -0.21 46.54
N ASP A 106 -15.52 0.31 46.17
CA ASP A 106 -16.79 0.02 46.81
C ASP A 106 -17.40 -1.24 46.24
N GLN A 107 -17.47 -2.32 46.99
CA GLN A 107 -18.01 -3.63 46.56
C GLN A 107 -19.54 -3.59 46.40
N THR A 108 -20.22 -2.70 47.13
CA THR A 108 -21.68 -2.62 47.09
C THR A 108 -22.18 -1.90 45.83
N GLN A 109 -21.44 -0.97 45.33
CA GLN A 109 -21.73 -0.19 44.11
C GLN A 109 -20.92 -0.64 42.91
N ASP A 110 -20.01 -1.61 43.09
CA ASP A 110 -19.04 -2.07 42.09
C ASP A 110 -18.24 -0.90 41.47
N GLU A 111 -17.87 0.09 42.29
CA GLU A 111 -17.24 1.32 41.86
C GLU A 111 -15.83 1.47 42.34
N VAL A 112 -14.88 1.74 41.43
CA VAL A 112 -13.49 2.11 41.72
C VAL A 112 -13.35 3.62 41.59
N LYS A 113 -12.85 4.25 42.64
CA LYS A 113 -12.37 5.65 42.66
C LYS A 113 -10.86 5.66 42.71
N ALA A 114 -10.19 6.21 41.73
CA ALA A 114 -8.76 6.34 41.66
C ALA A 114 -8.34 7.81 41.66
N SER A 115 -7.27 8.13 42.41
CA SER A 115 -6.73 9.48 42.47
C SER A 115 -5.19 9.47 42.56
N GLY A 116 -4.57 10.50 41.97
CA GLY A 116 -3.11 10.67 41.91
C GLY A 116 -2.45 9.77 40.85
N ASP A 117 -1.87 10.35 39.79
CA ASP A 117 -1.19 9.69 38.68
C ASP A 117 -1.92 8.43 38.19
N VAL A 118 -3.23 8.59 37.94
CA VAL A 118 -4.08 7.47 37.48
C VAL A 118 -3.67 7.02 36.11
N ARG A 119 -3.35 5.73 35.96
CA ARG A 119 -2.97 5.10 34.70
C ARG A 119 -3.89 3.92 34.41
N VAL A 120 -4.62 3.99 33.32
CA VAL A 120 -5.50 2.93 32.84
C VAL A 120 -4.88 2.36 31.57
N SER A 121 -4.44 1.10 31.64
CA SER A 121 -3.98 0.36 30.45
C SER A 121 -5.05 -0.64 30.05
N ARG A 122 -5.49 -0.59 28.79
CA ARG A 122 -6.50 -1.48 28.24
C ARG A 122 -6.33 -1.66 26.72
N ASP A 123 -6.39 -2.89 26.25
CA ASP A 123 -6.44 -3.28 24.84
C ASP A 123 -5.40 -2.56 23.94
N GLY A 124 -4.15 -2.42 24.43
CA GLY A 124 -3.08 -1.71 23.72
C GLY A 124 -3.21 -0.18 23.74
N SER A 125 -3.95 0.37 24.71
CA SER A 125 -4.09 1.81 24.93
C SER A 125 -3.71 2.16 26.36
N LEU A 126 -3.06 3.31 26.55
CA LEU A 126 -2.73 3.87 27.87
C LEU A 126 -3.42 5.22 28.02
N PHE A 127 -4.14 5.40 29.13
CA PHE A 127 -4.75 6.66 29.52
C PHE A 127 -4.20 7.09 30.85
N VAL A 128 -3.77 8.33 30.97
CA VAL A 128 -3.17 8.90 32.20
C VAL A 128 -3.92 10.17 32.56
N GLY A 129 -4.42 10.26 33.80
CA GLY A 129 -5.16 11.43 34.27
C GLY A 129 -5.09 11.57 35.79
N PRO A 130 -5.63 12.69 36.35
CA PRO A 130 -5.57 12.95 37.81
C PRO A 130 -6.59 12.12 38.60
N SER A 131 -7.75 11.78 38.04
CA SER A 131 -8.81 11.05 38.75
C SER A 131 -9.66 10.23 37.82
N LEU A 132 -10.09 9.06 38.29
CA LEU A 132 -10.98 8.11 37.61
C LEU A 132 -12.09 7.69 38.56
N VAL A 133 -13.30 7.61 38.04
CA VAL A 133 -14.44 6.89 38.65
C VAL A 133 -14.90 5.87 37.64
N LEU A 134 -14.96 4.58 38.02
CA LEU A 134 -15.28 3.50 37.08
C LEU A 134 -16.05 2.38 37.78
N GLN A 135 -17.17 1.99 37.21
CA GLN A 135 -17.87 0.74 37.58
C GLN A 135 -17.18 -0.43 36.87
N MET A 136 -16.78 -1.45 37.62
CA MET A 136 -15.89 -2.49 37.12
C MET A 136 -16.59 -3.51 36.20
N ASP A 137 -17.87 -3.84 36.48
CA ASP A 137 -18.61 -4.83 35.70
C ASP A 137 -19.21 -4.23 34.42
N SER A 138 -19.82 -3.04 34.53
CA SER A 138 -20.42 -2.35 33.39
C SER A 138 -19.40 -1.56 32.55
N PHE A 139 -18.23 -1.35 33.08
CA PHE A 139 -17.16 -0.50 32.54
C PHE A 139 -17.62 0.94 32.24
N ARG A 140 -18.55 1.47 33.02
CA ARG A 140 -19.05 2.85 32.92
C ARG A 140 -18.29 3.75 33.87
N GLY A 141 -17.85 4.89 33.37
CA GLY A 141 -17.09 5.79 34.23
C GLY A 141 -16.49 6.97 33.50
N GLN A 142 -15.69 7.73 34.24
CA GLN A 142 -15.08 8.95 33.71
C GLN A 142 -13.66 9.11 34.21
N LEU A 143 -12.75 9.42 33.28
CA LEU A 143 -11.38 9.85 33.54
C LEU A 143 -11.25 11.33 33.17
N MET A 144 -10.77 12.13 34.12
CA MET A 144 -10.62 13.57 33.95
C MET A 144 -9.27 13.89 33.29
N GLN A 145 -9.27 14.89 32.40
CA GLN A 145 -8.08 15.42 31.72
C GLN A 145 -7.07 14.33 31.27
N PRO A 146 -7.54 13.32 30.52
CA PRO A 146 -6.68 12.22 30.13
C PRO A 146 -5.63 12.68 29.11
N ARG A 147 -4.39 12.21 29.29
CA ARG A 147 -3.43 12.03 28.23
C ARG A 147 -3.53 10.58 27.76
N PHE A 148 -3.51 10.34 26.46
CA PHE A 148 -3.63 8.99 25.95
C PHE A 148 -2.56 8.64 24.93
N GLU A 149 -2.21 7.37 24.90
CA GLU A 149 -1.31 6.75 23.91
C GLU A 149 -2.00 5.49 23.35
N LEU A 150 -2.17 5.45 22.03
CA LEU A 150 -2.77 4.34 21.31
C LEU A 150 -1.66 3.56 20.61
N TYR A 151 -1.19 2.47 21.23
CA TYR A 151 -0.01 1.75 20.74
C TYR A 151 -0.21 1.12 19.35
N LYS A 152 -1.43 0.70 19.01
CA LYS A 152 -1.74 0.10 17.69
C LYS A 152 -1.55 1.10 16.55
N SER A 153 -1.99 2.34 16.71
CA SER A 153 -1.87 3.41 15.71
C SER A 153 -0.65 4.31 15.88
N SER A 154 0.15 4.10 16.96
CA SER A 154 1.22 5.01 17.39
C SER A 154 0.73 6.46 17.59
N GLY A 155 -0.57 6.63 17.82
CA GLY A 155 -1.20 7.91 18.06
C GLY A 155 -1.20 8.29 19.53
N TYR A 156 -1.16 9.59 19.81
CA TYR A 156 -1.26 10.11 21.16
C TYR A 156 -1.92 11.49 21.19
N GLY A 157 -2.36 11.88 22.37
CA GLY A 157 -3.03 13.16 22.56
C GLY A 157 -3.49 13.40 23.97
N ASP A 158 -4.36 14.37 24.11
CA ASP A 158 -5.02 14.77 25.35
C ASP A 158 -6.49 15.09 25.11
N ALA A 159 -7.28 15.04 26.19
CA ALA A 159 -8.67 15.46 26.16
C ALA A 159 -9.08 16.13 27.48
N ALA A 160 -10.17 16.89 27.48
CA ALA A 160 -10.71 17.46 28.70
C ALA A 160 -11.34 16.38 29.60
N SER A 161 -11.99 15.40 29.00
CA SER A 161 -12.55 14.24 29.70
C SER A 161 -12.67 13.03 28.78
N LEU A 162 -12.64 11.84 29.37
CA LEU A 162 -12.94 10.56 28.73
C LEU A 162 -14.05 9.90 29.55
N VAL A 163 -15.19 9.64 28.90
CA VAL A 163 -16.34 8.95 29.47
C VAL A 163 -16.45 7.57 28.83
N PHE A 164 -16.30 6.52 29.62
CA PHE A 164 -16.61 5.15 29.20
C PHE A 164 -18.10 4.92 29.32
N LEU A 165 -18.76 4.61 28.22
CA LEU A 165 -20.21 4.33 28.18
C LEU A 165 -20.50 2.86 28.54
N ASP A 166 -19.58 1.99 28.11
CA ASP A 166 -19.54 0.55 28.39
C ASP A 166 -18.16 -0.01 28.04
N SER A 167 -18.05 -1.34 27.94
CA SER A 167 -16.80 -2.03 27.58
C SER A 167 -16.29 -1.68 26.19
N ASP A 168 -17.11 -1.25 25.27
CA ASP A 168 -16.74 -1.10 23.86
C ASP A 168 -16.84 0.34 23.36
N ARG A 169 -17.62 1.18 24.07
CA ARG A 169 -17.88 2.56 23.66
C ARG A 169 -17.36 3.58 24.65
N ALA A 170 -16.69 4.59 24.11
CA ALA A 170 -16.18 5.71 24.90
C ALA A 170 -16.33 7.04 24.15
N VAL A 171 -16.45 8.13 24.90
CA VAL A 171 -16.56 9.49 24.38
C VAL A 171 -15.51 10.38 25.02
N MET A 172 -14.74 11.09 24.20
CA MET A 172 -13.80 12.11 24.63
C MET A 172 -14.30 13.50 24.26
N GLN A 173 -14.03 14.49 25.10
CA GLN A 173 -14.36 15.88 24.85
C GLN A 173 -13.10 16.72 24.69
N GLN A 174 -13.11 17.72 23.77
CA GLN A 174 -11.99 18.62 23.51
C GLN A 174 -10.68 17.85 23.26
N VAL A 175 -10.69 16.99 22.25
CA VAL A 175 -9.60 16.04 21.96
C VAL A 175 -8.53 16.69 21.10
N SER A 176 -7.27 16.46 21.41
CA SER A 176 -6.15 16.61 20.47
C SER A 176 -5.59 15.24 20.11
N TYR A 177 -5.13 15.04 18.86
CA TYR A 177 -4.58 13.78 18.39
C TYR A 177 -3.50 14.00 17.31
N THR A 178 -2.39 13.27 17.44
CA THR A 178 -1.32 13.25 16.43
C THR A 178 -0.59 11.90 16.42
N THR A 179 0.07 11.56 15.31
CA THR A 179 1.00 10.45 15.20
C THR A 179 2.45 10.92 14.96
N CYS A 180 2.69 12.24 15.01
CA CYS A 180 4.04 12.79 14.84
C CYS A 180 4.97 12.31 15.95
N ARG A 181 6.16 11.80 15.59
CA ARG A 181 7.15 11.39 16.59
C ARG A 181 7.61 12.60 17.41
N ARG A 182 7.53 12.48 18.74
CA ARG A 182 8.07 13.50 19.65
C ARG A 182 9.56 13.64 19.43
N LYS A 183 10.02 14.88 19.21
CA LYS A 183 11.44 15.23 19.16
C LYS A 183 11.81 15.89 20.49
N PRO A 184 13.02 15.69 21.01
CA PRO A 184 13.47 16.36 22.23
C PRO A 184 13.58 17.87 21.99
N GLY A 185 13.06 18.65 22.94
CA GLY A 185 13.12 20.12 22.92
C GLY A 185 11.82 20.74 23.45
N PRO A 186 11.91 21.83 24.26
CA PRO A 186 10.73 22.47 24.87
C PRO A 186 9.84 23.18 23.84
N GLU A 187 10.39 23.57 22.69
CA GLU A 187 9.65 24.29 21.63
C GLU A 187 9.13 23.38 20.51
N TRP A 188 9.29 22.04 20.69
CA TRP A 188 8.82 21.13 19.63
C TRP A 188 7.31 21.11 19.56
N LEU A 189 6.78 21.44 18.37
CA LEU A 189 5.38 21.27 18.01
C LEU A 189 5.26 20.12 17.00
N PRO A 190 4.21 19.29 17.10
CA PRO A 190 3.92 18.28 16.10
C PRO A 190 3.66 18.95 14.75
N GLU A 191 4.11 18.32 13.68
CA GLU A 191 3.92 18.83 12.32
C GLU A 191 2.42 18.97 12.00
N TRP A 192 1.60 18.03 12.48
CA TRP A 192 0.15 18.15 12.39
C TRP A 192 -0.54 17.69 13.67
N VAL A 193 -1.68 18.32 13.96
CA VAL A 193 -2.58 17.96 15.07
C VAL A 193 -4.02 17.99 14.55
N LEU A 194 -4.76 16.96 14.87
CA LEU A 194 -6.21 16.95 14.73
C LEU A 194 -6.83 17.38 16.06
N LYS A 195 -7.63 18.44 16.08
CA LYS A 195 -8.45 18.83 17.22
C LYS A 195 -9.90 18.49 16.92
N ALA A 196 -10.62 17.94 17.89
CA ALA A 196 -12.04 17.66 17.76
C ALA A 196 -12.79 18.10 19.01
N THR A 197 -14.00 18.61 18.84
CA THR A 197 -14.85 18.97 19.97
C THR A 197 -15.30 17.72 20.71
N ARG A 198 -15.60 16.65 19.96
CA ARG A 198 -16.03 15.36 20.49
C ARG A 198 -15.45 14.24 19.65
N LEU A 199 -15.02 13.16 20.30
CA LEU A 199 -14.58 11.91 19.66
C LEU A 199 -15.35 10.76 20.31
N THR A 200 -16.14 10.06 19.53
CA THR A 200 -16.84 8.84 19.93
C THR A 200 -16.05 7.65 19.39
N LEU A 201 -15.70 6.73 20.27
CA LEU A 201 -15.02 5.47 19.96
C LEU A 201 -16.03 4.34 20.11
N ASP A 202 -16.08 3.46 19.12
CA ASP A 202 -16.90 2.25 19.11
C ASP A 202 -16.04 1.08 18.65
N ASN A 203 -15.60 0.25 19.62
CA ASN A 203 -14.75 -0.89 19.34
C ASN A 203 -15.55 -2.07 18.75
N GLU A 204 -16.85 -2.18 19.04
CA GLU A 204 -17.72 -3.22 18.46
C GLU A 204 -17.83 -3.00 16.95
N GLU A 205 -18.06 -1.76 16.51
CA GLU A 205 -18.07 -1.40 15.10
C GLU A 205 -16.66 -1.11 14.55
N SER A 206 -15.62 -1.21 15.37
CA SER A 206 -14.24 -0.84 15.00
C SER A 206 -14.13 0.53 14.36
N SER A 207 -14.88 1.51 14.89
CA SER A 207 -15.01 2.85 14.30
C SER A 207 -14.85 3.97 15.32
N ALA A 208 -14.39 5.10 14.81
CA ALA A 208 -14.39 6.36 15.55
C ALA A 208 -15.05 7.47 14.73
N LEU A 209 -15.85 8.32 15.41
CA LEU A 209 -16.45 9.50 14.87
C LEU A 209 -15.92 10.74 15.60
N ALA A 210 -15.22 11.60 14.89
CA ALA A 210 -14.77 12.89 15.40
C ALA A 210 -15.69 14.01 14.87
N GLU A 211 -16.18 14.86 15.74
CA GLU A 211 -17.07 15.97 15.44
C GLU A 211 -16.38 17.32 15.74
N GLY A 212 -16.69 18.34 14.94
CA GLY A 212 -16.07 19.66 15.06
C GLY A 212 -14.54 19.58 14.85
N VAL A 213 -14.14 18.88 13.80
CA VAL A 213 -12.75 18.54 13.52
C VAL A 213 -12.00 19.72 12.90
N GLN A 214 -10.82 20.01 13.41
CA GLN A 214 -9.89 20.99 12.86
C GLN A 214 -8.51 20.35 12.67
N LEU A 215 -8.04 20.30 11.44
CA LEU A 215 -6.66 19.93 11.14
C LEU A 215 -5.76 21.16 11.24
N ARG A 216 -4.71 21.07 12.03
CA ARG A 216 -3.70 22.11 12.22
C ARG A 216 -2.34 21.62 11.80
N PHE A 217 -1.57 22.47 11.14
CA PHE A 217 -0.18 22.24 10.78
C PHE A 217 0.69 23.28 11.48
N GLN A 218 1.64 22.85 12.32
CA GLN A 218 2.44 23.72 13.17
C GLN A 218 1.60 24.79 13.88
N ASP A 219 0.47 24.35 14.44
CA ASP A 219 -0.56 25.15 15.12
C ASP A 219 -1.33 26.16 14.25
N VAL A 220 -1.13 26.18 12.93
CA VAL A 220 -1.92 26.96 11.98
C VAL A 220 -3.12 26.12 11.51
N PRO A 221 -4.36 26.58 11.62
CA PRO A 221 -5.53 25.85 11.13
C PRO A 221 -5.52 25.81 9.59
N LEU A 222 -5.51 24.60 9.02
CA LEU A 222 -5.55 24.37 7.57
C LEU A 222 -6.95 24.08 7.07
N MET A 223 -7.71 23.30 7.84
CA MET A 223 -9.03 22.83 7.42
C MET A 223 -9.91 22.55 8.63
N ALA A 224 -11.21 22.81 8.47
CA ALA A 224 -12.23 22.45 9.43
C ALA A 224 -13.29 21.58 8.74
N LEU A 225 -13.71 20.50 9.41
CA LEU A 225 -14.74 19.58 8.95
C LEU A 225 -15.79 19.40 10.04
N PRO A 226 -17.07 19.31 9.71
CA PRO A 226 -18.13 19.12 10.71
C PRO A 226 -17.99 17.77 11.41
N ALA A 227 -17.65 16.71 10.68
CA ALA A 227 -17.40 15.39 11.22
C ALA A 227 -16.48 14.58 10.32
N VAL A 228 -15.72 13.64 10.92
CA VAL A 228 -14.86 12.67 10.24
C VAL A 228 -15.00 11.33 10.93
N SER A 229 -15.28 10.26 10.17
CA SER A 229 -15.28 8.90 10.66
C SER A 229 -14.03 8.17 10.16
N PHE A 230 -13.43 7.31 11.01
CA PHE A 230 -12.26 6.50 10.67
C PHE A 230 -12.29 5.14 11.39
N ALA A 231 -11.58 4.16 10.82
CA ALA A 231 -11.46 2.84 11.42
C ALA A 231 -10.46 2.84 12.59
N LEU A 232 -10.76 2.09 13.64
CA LEU A 232 -9.87 1.86 14.80
C LEU A 232 -8.93 0.69 14.62
N THR A 233 -9.24 -0.21 13.67
CA THR A 233 -8.48 -1.40 13.33
C THR A 233 -7.91 -1.29 11.91
N GLU A 234 -7.10 -2.27 11.50
CA GLU A 234 -6.63 -2.39 10.13
C GLU A 234 -7.71 -2.88 9.16
N ASP A 235 -8.92 -3.14 9.65
CA ASP A 235 -10.05 -3.54 8.82
C ASP A 235 -10.42 -2.43 7.84
N ARG A 236 -10.80 -2.84 6.65
CA ARG A 236 -11.22 -1.91 5.61
C ARG A 236 -12.58 -1.29 5.98
N LYS A 237 -12.67 0.02 5.93
CA LYS A 237 -13.89 0.77 6.19
C LYS A 237 -13.99 1.99 5.28
N SER A 238 -15.20 2.27 4.78
CA SER A 238 -15.45 3.48 4.01
C SER A 238 -15.26 4.73 4.86
N GLY A 239 -14.59 5.74 4.30
CA GLY A 239 -14.37 6.99 5.02
C GLY A 239 -13.39 7.94 4.33
N LEU A 240 -13.28 9.13 4.89
CA LEU A 240 -12.29 10.13 4.47
C LEU A 240 -10.89 9.65 4.86
N LEU A 241 -9.98 9.65 3.89
CA LEU A 241 -8.56 9.44 4.15
C LEU A 241 -7.87 10.77 4.47
N PRO A 242 -6.67 10.74 5.08
CA PRO A 242 -5.93 11.96 5.38
C PRO A 242 -5.74 12.83 4.13
N PRO A 243 -6.01 14.14 4.23
CA PRO A 243 -5.80 15.04 3.10
C PRO A 243 -4.31 15.24 2.82
N LEU A 244 -3.98 15.49 1.56
CA LEU A 244 -2.65 15.84 1.12
C LEU A 244 -2.65 17.32 0.69
N VAL A 245 -1.68 18.07 1.20
CA VAL A 245 -1.48 19.46 0.81
C VAL A 245 -0.12 19.59 0.14
N GLY A 246 -0.08 20.21 -1.01
CA GLY A 246 1.14 20.46 -1.77
C GLY A 246 1.17 21.86 -2.37
N ILE A 247 2.37 22.32 -2.70
CA ILE A 247 2.57 23.57 -3.40
C ILE A 247 3.57 23.30 -4.52
N ASP A 248 3.21 23.67 -5.73
CA ASP A 248 4.12 23.62 -6.86
C ASP A 248 3.94 24.82 -7.80
N THR A 249 4.93 25.05 -8.66
CA THR A 249 4.93 26.20 -9.57
C THR A 249 3.89 26.10 -10.67
N THR A 250 3.50 24.89 -11.05
CA THR A 250 2.57 24.62 -12.15
C THR A 250 1.11 24.67 -11.68
N ASN A 251 0.78 23.98 -10.59
CA ASN A 251 -0.59 23.83 -10.10
C ASN A 251 -0.96 24.88 -9.01
N GLY A 252 0.07 25.52 -8.41
CA GLY A 252 -0.09 26.42 -7.27
C GLY A 252 -0.26 25.64 -5.96
N VAL A 253 -1.09 26.13 -5.07
CA VAL A 253 -1.51 25.40 -3.86
C VAL A 253 -2.49 24.32 -4.28
N GLN A 254 -2.24 23.11 -3.88
CA GLN A 254 -3.07 21.93 -4.14
C GLN A 254 -3.51 21.31 -2.82
N VAL A 255 -4.80 21.06 -2.69
CA VAL A 255 -5.39 20.25 -1.62
C VAL A 255 -6.06 19.05 -2.26
N SER A 256 -5.71 17.87 -1.79
CA SER A 256 -6.26 16.59 -2.26
C SER A 256 -6.97 15.91 -1.11
N GLN A 257 -8.25 15.62 -1.26
CA GLN A 257 -9.07 14.95 -0.27
C GLN A 257 -9.57 13.61 -0.82
N PRO A 258 -8.96 12.48 -0.45
CA PRO A 258 -9.46 11.18 -0.86
C PRO A 258 -10.60 10.71 0.06
N TYR A 259 -11.57 10.03 -0.53
CA TYR A 259 -12.59 9.24 0.15
C TYR A 259 -12.50 7.79 -0.33
N TYR A 260 -12.38 6.86 0.61
CA TYR A 260 -12.33 5.43 0.35
C TYR A 260 -13.70 4.80 0.51
N PHE A 261 -14.10 3.98 -0.44
CA PHE A 261 -15.33 3.17 -0.43
C PHE A 261 -14.95 1.70 -0.29
N ASP A 262 -15.29 1.10 0.84
CA ASP A 262 -15.26 -0.34 1.04
C ASP A 262 -16.59 -0.93 0.55
N ILE A 263 -16.61 -1.37 -0.71
CA ILE A 263 -17.84 -1.82 -1.39
C ILE A 263 -18.15 -3.26 -1.02
N ALA A 264 -17.11 -4.11 -1.02
CA ALA A 264 -17.19 -5.52 -0.69
C ALA A 264 -15.78 -6.03 -0.33
N PRO A 265 -15.62 -7.20 0.30
CA PRO A 265 -14.30 -7.76 0.63
C PRO A 265 -13.33 -7.85 -0.56
N ASN A 266 -13.85 -7.96 -1.76
CA ASN A 266 -13.10 -8.10 -3.00
C ASN A 266 -13.26 -6.93 -3.97
N ARG A 267 -13.90 -5.83 -3.54
CA ARG A 267 -14.12 -4.63 -4.38
C ARG A 267 -14.01 -3.37 -3.55
N ASP A 268 -13.29 -2.39 -4.06
CA ASP A 268 -13.21 -1.08 -3.45
C ASP A 268 -13.10 0.04 -4.48
N ALA A 269 -13.31 1.26 -4.02
CA ALA A 269 -13.06 2.45 -4.81
C ALA A 269 -12.46 3.56 -3.95
N THR A 270 -11.65 4.41 -4.59
CA THR A 270 -11.16 5.65 -3.97
C THR A 270 -11.48 6.80 -4.90
N VAL A 271 -12.17 7.80 -4.38
CA VAL A 271 -12.43 9.06 -5.08
C VAL A 271 -11.59 10.14 -4.43
N ASN A 272 -10.68 10.73 -5.18
CA ASN A 272 -9.80 11.79 -4.71
C ASN A 272 -10.15 13.11 -5.40
N THR A 273 -10.61 14.08 -4.64
CA THR A 273 -10.90 15.42 -5.13
C THR A 273 -9.69 16.31 -4.93
N HIS A 274 -9.19 16.89 -6.01
CA HIS A 274 -8.06 17.81 -6.02
C HIS A 274 -8.56 19.24 -6.30
N VAL A 275 -8.20 20.15 -5.42
CA VAL A 275 -8.44 21.59 -5.63
C VAL A 275 -7.08 22.25 -5.85
N MET A 276 -6.87 22.82 -7.03
CA MET A 276 -5.61 23.44 -7.46
C MET A 276 -5.84 24.92 -7.73
N SER A 277 -5.11 25.82 -7.06
CA SER A 277 -5.37 27.26 -7.12
C SER A 277 -5.17 27.87 -8.52
N LYS A 278 -4.33 27.26 -9.37
CA LYS A 278 -4.08 27.75 -10.75
C LYS A 278 -4.89 27.03 -11.83
N ARG A 279 -5.44 25.83 -11.54
CA ARG A 279 -6.15 25.01 -12.53
C ARG A 279 -7.64 24.87 -12.29
N GLY A 280 -8.05 24.82 -11.02
CA GLY A 280 -9.43 24.51 -10.62
C GLY A 280 -9.55 23.16 -9.95
N VAL A 281 -10.65 22.45 -10.21
CA VAL A 281 -10.98 21.19 -9.54
C VAL A 281 -10.79 20.01 -10.47
N ALA A 282 -10.14 18.94 -9.97
CA ALA A 282 -10.04 17.64 -10.63
C ALA A 282 -10.55 16.54 -9.69
N VAL A 283 -11.06 15.47 -10.27
CA VAL A 283 -11.51 14.27 -9.55
C VAL A 283 -10.83 13.04 -10.15
N ASP A 284 -10.10 12.32 -9.31
CA ASP A 284 -9.50 11.03 -9.61
C ASP A 284 -10.31 9.93 -8.97
N THR A 285 -10.78 8.98 -9.75
CA THR A 285 -11.49 7.81 -9.26
C THR A 285 -10.68 6.57 -9.60
N GLU A 286 -10.42 5.72 -8.60
CA GLU A 286 -9.85 4.40 -8.76
C GLU A 286 -10.86 3.37 -8.26
N PHE A 287 -11.20 2.40 -9.11
CA PHE A 287 -12.03 1.25 -8.75
C PHE A 287 -11.21 -0.02 -8.95
N ARG A 288 -11.22 -0.93 -7.97
CA ARG A 288 -10.50 -2.21 -8.00
C ARG A 288 -11.44 -3.35 -7.68
N TYR A 289 -11.20 -4.49 -8.32
CA TYR A 289 -11.93 -5.72 -8.06
C TYR A 289 -11.01 -6.94 -8.17
N LEU A 290 -11.28 -7.94 -7.36
CA LEU A 290 -10.54 -9.19 -7.30
C LEU A 290 -11.52 -10.36 -7.10
N GLU A 291 -11.69 -11.15 -8.14
CA GLU A 291 -12.49 -12.37 -8.12
C GLU A 291 -11.57 -13.59 -8.28
N PRO A 292 -12.01 -14.82 -7.99
CA PRO A 292 -11.18 -16.01 -8.14
C PRO A 292 -10.58 -16.18 -9.53
N ASP A 293 -11.32 -15.82 -10.57
CA ASP A 293 -10.96 -16.05 -11.96
C ASP A 293 -10.54 -14.80 -12.72
N TYR A 294 -10.80 -13.62 -12.18
CA TYR A 294 -10.46 -12.36 -12.83
C TYR A 294 -10.22 -11.23 -11.81
N ASN A 295 -9.39 -10.29 -12.19
CA ASN A 295 -9.13 -9.09 -11.43
C ASN A 295 -8.96 -7.89 -12.36
N GLY A 296 -9.06 -6.71 -11.79
CA GLY A 296 -8.81 -5.50 -12.56
C GLY A 296 -8.88 -4.23 -11.76
N GLN A 297 -8.53 -3.16 -12.46
CA GLN A 297 -8.47 -1.81 -11.94
C GLN A 297 -8.90 -0.83 -13.03
N LEU A 298 -9.74 0.12 -12.65
CA LEU A 298 -10.15 1.23 -13.49
C LEU A 298 -9.76 2.53 -12.80
N ARG A 299 -9.07 3.40 -13.51
CA ARG A 299 -8.77 4.79 -13.08
C ARG A 299 -9.35 5.77 -14.07
N LEU A 300 -10.06 6.74 -13.55
CA LEU A 300 -10.66 7.81 -14.32
C LEU A 300 -10.30 9.16 -13.68
N ASN A 301 -9.60 9.99 -14.42
CA ASN A 301 -9.23 11.34 -14.02
C ASN A 301 -10.10 12.32 -14.82
N LEU A 302 -10.80 13.20 -14.15
CA LEU A 302 -11.67 14.21 -14.74
C LEU A 302 -11.29 15.59 -14.22
N MET A 303 -11.08 16.52 -15.14
CA MET A 303 -10.83 17.93 -14.84
C MET A 303 -11.67 18.79 -15.76
N PRO A 304 -12.92 19.08 -15.37
CA PRO A 304 -13.72 20.02 -16.12
C PRO A 304 -13.13 21.42 -15.99
N SER A 305 -12.87 22.08 -17.11
CA SER A 305 -12.42 23.46 -17.17
C SER A 305 -11.05 23.73 -16.51
N ASP A 306 -9.97 23.10 -17.03
CA ASP A 306 -8.59 23.48 -16.65
C ASP A 306 -8.33 24.94 -17.00
N SER A 307 -8.21 25.81 -15.97
CA SER A 307 -8.02 27.26 -16.17
C SER A 307 -6.73 27.62 -16.89
N LEU A 308 -5.67 26.78 -16.83
CA LEU A 308 -4.41 27.01 -17.56
C LEU A 308 -4.49 26.59 -19.02
N ARG A 309 -5.34 25.62 -19.37
CA ARG A 309 -5.46 25.06 -20.72
C ARG A 309 -6.77 25.47 -21.41
N GLN A 310 -7.71 26.09 -20.69
CA GLN A 310 -8.99 26.55 -21.19
C GLN A 310 -9.81 25.41 -21.88
N GLN A 311 -9.73 24.21 -21.33
CA GLN A 311 -10.40 23.02 -21.87
C GLN A 311 -10.72 21.99 -20.79
N ASN A 312 -11.65 21.10 -21.08
CA ASN A 312 -11.94 19.92 -20.28
C ASN A 312 -10.86 18.87 -20.51
N ARG A 313 -10.39 18.26 -19.43
CA ARG A 313 -9.34 17.26 -19.50
C ARG A 313 -9.77 15.97 -18.80
N TRP A 314 -9.35 14.87 -19.36
CA TRP A 314 -9.61 13.56 -18.77
C TRP A 314 -8.49 12.58 -19.08
N GLY A 315 -8.36 11.58 -18.21
CA GLY A 315 -7.48 10.44 -18.37
C GLY A 315 -8.20 9.16 -17.97
N LEU A 316 -8.00 8.10 -18.75
CA LEU A 316 -8.55 6.77 -18.51
C LEU A 316 -7.41 5.76 -18.52
N SER A 317 -7.32 4.97 -17.44
CA SER A 317 -6.47 3.78 -17.38
C SER A 317 -7.31 2.61 -16.86
N ALA A 318 -7.43 1.56 -17.66
CA ALA A 318 -8.16 0.36 -17.29
C ALA A 318 -7.26 -0.85 -17.48
N GLN A 319 -7.24 -1.74 -16.49
CA GLN A 319 -6.54 -3.02 -16.54
C GLN A 319 -7.50 -4.12 -16.12
N HIS A 320 -7.53 -5.20 -16.90
CA HIS A 320 -8.29 -6.40 -16.57
C HIS A 320 -7.49 -7.63 -16.97
N GLN A 321 -7.47 -8.61 -16.09
CA GLN A 321 -6.92 -9.93 -16.35
C GLN A 321 -7.91 -10.98 -15.87
N GLY A 322 -8.16 -11.99 -16.68
CA GLY A 322 -9.06 -13.05 -16.31
C GLY A 322 -9.02 -14.23 -17.28
N GLY A 323 -9.83 -15.21 -16.99
CA GLY A 323 -10.03 -16.35 -17.88
C GLY A 323 -11.50 -16.75 -17.88
N ILE A 324 -11.97 -17.14 -19.05
CA ILE A 324 -13.33 -17.61 -19.28
C ILE A 324 -13.27 -19.11 -19.51
N GLU A 325 -13.96 -19.88 -18.65
CA GLU A 325 -14.19 -21.29 -18.90
C GLU A 325 -15.21 -21.45 -20.03
N THR A 326 -14.82 -22.08 -21.13
CA THR A 326 -15.69 -22.14 -22.31
C THR A 326 -16.86 -23.11 -22.15
N GLY A 327 -16.78 -24.04 -21.18
CA GLY A 327 -17.78 -25.13 -21.02
C GLY A 327 -17.77 -26.16 -22.16
N LEU A 328 -16.95 -25.98 -23.18
CA LEU A 328 -16.83 -26.90 -24.29
C LEU A 328 -15.75 -27.93 -24.03
N GLN A 329 -16.09 -29.22 -24.20
CA GLN A 329 -15.11 -30.29 -24.06
C GLN A 329 -13.96 -30.09 -25.03
N GLY A 330 -12.73 -30.06 -24.48
CA GLY A 330 -11.50 -29.92 -25.29
C GLY A 330 -11.05 -28.48 -25.55
N LEU A 331 -11.85 -27.45 -25.29
CA LEU A 331 -11.43 -26.05 -25.48
C LEU A 331 -10.84 -25.44 -24.19
N GLY A 332 -11.27 -25.91 -22.99
CA GLY A 332 -10.75 -25.43 -21.74
C GLY A 332 -10.97 -23.94 -21.50
N ARG A 333 -9.97 -23.29 -20.90
CA ARG A 333 -10.01 -21.89 -20.48
C ARG A 333 -9.37 -20.97 -21.52
N ILE A 334 -10.03 -19.85 -21.81
CA ILE A 334 -9.48 -18.75 -22.62
C ILE A 334 -9.08 -17.60 -21.68
N GLY A 335 -7.81 -17.22 -21.70
CA GLY A 335 -7.29 -16.05 -20.97
C GLY A 335 -7.67 -14.76 -21.71
N LEU A 336 -8.12 -13.76 -20.96
CA LEU A 336 -8.42 -12.40 -21.42
C LEU A 336 -7.53 -11.41 -20.68
N GLY A 337 -6.83 -10.57 -21.43
CA GLY A 337 -6.09 -9.42 -20.90
C GLY A 337 -6.52 -8.14 -21.58
N LEU A 338 -6.77 -7.08 -20.78
CA LEU A 338 -7.10 -5.76 -21.30
C LEU A 338 -6.26 -4.72 -20.56
N SER A 339 -5.62 -3.82 -21.30
CA SER A 339 -4.95 -2.64 -20.77
C SER A 339 -5.28 -1.48 -21.69
N VAL A 340 -6.02 -0.49 -21.19
CA VAL A 340 -6.43 0.69 -21.95
C VAL A 340 -5.87 1.92 -21.27
N ASN A 341 -5.12 2.76 -22.01
CA ASN A 341 -4.58 4.01 -21.52
C ASN A 341 -4.87 5.11 -22.54
N ARG A 342 -5.64 6.10 -22.13
CA ARG A 342 -6.06 7.20 -22.98
C ARG A 342 -6.11 8.51 -22.19
N VAL A 343 -5.74 9.61 -22.85
CA VAL A 343 -5.85 10.97 -22.28
C VAL A 343 -6.46 11.92 -23.30
N SER A 344 -6.97 13.03 -22.81
CA SER A 344 -7.69 14.04 -23.59
C SER A 344 -6.81 14.79 -24.59
N ASP A 345 -5.54 15.03 -24.25
CA ASP A 345 -4.69 15.98 -24.98
C ASP A 345 -3.19 15.68 -24.87
N ASP A 346 -2.43 16.26 -25.78
CA ASP A 346 -0.98 16.06 -25.93
C ASP A 346 -0.15 16.63 -24.79
N ASN A 347 -0.67 17.57 -24.01
CA ASN A 347 0.05 18.18 -22.90
C ASN A 347 -0.20 17.47 -21.56
N TYR A 348 -1.05 16.45 -21.55
CA TYR A 348 -1.44 15.73 -20.33
C TYR A 348 -0.23 15.22 -19.54
N TRP A 349 0.71 14.56 -20.21
CA TRP A 349 1.92 14.00 -19.61
C TRP A 349 2.82 15.04 -18.91
N ARG A 350 2.88 16.27 -19.45
CA ARG A 350 3.69 17.35 -18.91
C ARG A 350 3.06 17.98 -17.68
N ASP A 351 1.75 18.16 -17.71
CA ASP A 351 1.01 18.89 -16.68
C ASP A 351 0.74 18.03 -15.43
N PHE A 352 0.68 16.71 -15.58
CA PHE A 352 0.39 15.76 -14.50
C PHE A 352 1.52 14.77 -14.22
N SER A 353 2.76 15.14 -14.56
CA SER A 353 3.95 14.27 -14.50
C SER A 353 4.28 13.68 -13.11
N ARG A 354 3.77 14.25 -12.04
CA ARG A 354 4.03 13.82 -10.65
C ARG A 354 3.13 12.71 -10.14
N SER A 355 2.14 12.30 -10.89
CA SER A 355 1.17 11.30 -10.43
C SER A 355 1.68 9.86 -10.43
N GLY A 356 2.91 9.60 -10.92
CA GLY A 356 3.52 8.25 -10.94
C GLY A 356 2.76 7.22 -11.78
N GLN A 357 1.83 7.68 -12.62
CA GLN A 357 0.91 6.84 -13.39
C GLN A 357 1.41 6.63 -14.83
N VAL A 358 0.96 5.54 -15.45
CA VAL A 358 1.23 5.21 -16.86
C VAL A 358 0.81 6.35 -17.79
N LEU A 359 -0.23 7.12 -17.43
CA LEU A 359 -0.77 8.23 -18.21
C LEU A 359 0.18 9.44 -18.33
N THR A 360 1.29 9.46 -17.60
CA THR A 360 2.30 10.53 -17.67
C THR A 360 3.39 10.32 -18.72
N GLN A 361 3.21 9.33 -19.58
CA GLN A 361 4.12 9.02 -20.68
C GLN A 361 3.60 9.62 -21.99
N ARG A 362 4.52 9.89 -22.92
CA ARG A 362 4.16 10.37 -24.27
C ARG A 362 3.64 9.27 -25.19
N LEU A 363 3.91 8.01 -24.88
CA LEU A 363 3.47 6.82 -25.59
C LEU A 363 2.56 6.02 -24.70
N LEU A 364 1.27 6.03 -24.97
CA LEU A 364 0.27 5.33 -24.20
C LEU A 364 -0.23 4.09 -24.95
N PRO A 365 0.17 2.87 -24.54
CA PRO A 365 -0.32 1.65 -25.15
C PRO A 365 -1.74 1.32 -24.68
N SER A 366 -2.57 0.87 -25.59
CA SER A 366 -3.83 0.18 -25.30
C SER A 366 -3.77 -1.19 -25.94
N THR A 367 -3.92 -2.25 -25.13
CA THR A 367 -3.71 -3.64 -25.56
C THR A 367 -4.87 -4.51 -25.10
N GLY A 368 -5.44 -5.27 -26.01
CA GLY A 368 -6.35 -6.38 -25.74
C GLY A 368 -5.71 -7.69 -26.16
N THR A 369 -5.71 -8.71 -25.30
CA THR A 369 -5.13 -10.02 -25.56
C THR A 369 -6.13 -11.13 -25.27
N LEU A 370 -6.17 -12.13 -26.15
CA LEU A 370 -6.79 -13.42 -25.92
C LEU A 370 -5.69 -14.48 -25.99
N ALA A 371 -5.67 -15.38 -25.02
CA ALA A 371 -4.69 -16.46 -24.96
C ALA A 371 -5.42 -17.79 -24.71
N TRP A 372 -5.04 -18.79 -25.47
CA TRP A 372 -5.60 -20.14 -25.37
C TRP A 372 -4.48 -21.18 -25.47
N ALA A 373 -4.59 -22.25 -24.72
CA ALA A 373 -3.65 -23.36 -24.81
C ALA A 373 -4.37 -24.68 -24.57
N LEU A 374 -3.97 -25.70 -25.36
CA LEU A 374 -4.44 -27.06 -25.25
C LEU A 374 -3.28 -28.02 -25.51
N GLY A 375 -2.83 -28.74 -24.47
CA GLY A 375 -1.64 -29.56 -24.54
C GLY A 375 -0.43 -28.74 -25.01
N ASP A 376 0.21 -29.17 -26.08
CA ASP A 376 1.40 -28.55 -26.68
C ASP A 376 1.08 -27.39 -27.65
N LEU A 377 -0.19 -27.13 -27.87
CA LEU A 377 -0.65 -26.08 -28.76
C LEU A 377 -1.04 -24.83 -27.95
N SER A 378 -0.51 -23.67 -28.33
CA SER A 378 -0.94 -22.38 -27.79
C SER A 378 -1.23 -21.39 -28.92
N MET A 379 -2.26 -20.59 -28.70
CA MET A 379 -2.66 -19.51 -29.59
C MET A 379 -2.83 -18.21 -28.79
N SER A 380 -2.37 -17.11 -29.35
CA SER A 380 -2.67 -15.78 -28.82
C SER A 380 -3.10 -14.85 -29.94
N ALA A 381 -4.12 -14.04 -29.64
CA ALA A 381 -4.56 -12.95 -30.49
C ALA A 381 -4.43 -11.64 -29.69
N GLN A 382 -3.82 -10.63 -30.31
CA GLN A 382 -3.56 -9.34 -29.67
C GLN A 382 -3.96 -8.19 -30.60
N VAL A 383 -4.58 -7.17 -30.01
CA VAL A 383 -4.72 -5.86 -30.64
C VAL A 383 -4.02 -4.86 -29.75
N GLN A 384 -3.04 -4.14 -30.29
CA GLN A 384 -2.32 -3.07 -29.61
C GLN A 384 -2.42 -1.79 -30.43
N ARG A 385 -2.83 -0.72 -29.77
CA ARG A 385 -2.87 0.63 -30.34
C ARG A 385 -2.15 1.62 -29.45
N TRP A 386 -1.54 2.63 -30.08
CA TRP A 386 -0.80 3.68 -29.38
C TRP A 386 -1.52 5.01 -29.48
N GLN A 387 -1.65 5.71 -28.38
CA GLN A 387 -1.88 7.14 -28.39
C GLN A 387 -0.52 7.82 -28.19
N THR A 388 -0.07 8.55 -29.21
CA THR A 388 1.19 9.30 -29.18
C THR A 388 0.88 10.76 -28.88
N LEU A 389 1.41 11.26 -27.74
CA LEU A 389 1.22 12.65 -27.34
C LEU A 389 2.30 13.50 -27.99
N GLN A 390 1.90 14.31 -28.97
CA GLN A 390 2.81 15.11 -29.77
C GLN A 390 3.13 16.45 -29.10
N ASP A 391 4.41 16.77 -29.05
CA ASP A 391 4.89 18.12 -28.73
C ASP A 391 5.32 18.78 -30.03
N VAL A 392 4.75 19.95 -30.32
CA VAL A 392 5.06 20.70 -31.54
C VAL A 392 6.56 21.02 -31.66
N SER A 393 7.23 21.28 -30.51
CA SER A 393 8.65 21.60 -30.47
C SER A 393 9.57 20.37 -30.53
N ALA A 394 9.06 19.20 -30.22
CA ALA A 394 9.81 17.94 -30.17
C ALA A 394 8.92 16.75 -30.59
N PRO A 395 8.55 16.66 -31.87
CA PRO A 395 7.69 15.57 -32.34
C PRO A 395 8.40 14.22 -32.22
N ILE A 396 7.64 13.18 -31.92
CA ILE A 396 8.13 11.79 -31.82
C ILE A 396 7.42 10.92 -32.88
N THR A 397 8.17 9.97 -33.44
CA THR A 397 7.60 9.01 -34.37
C THR A 397 6.68 8.04 -33.66
N PRO A 398 5.39 7.92 -34.05
CA PRO A 398 4.48 6.94 -33.49
C PRO A 398 4.99 5.50 -33.71
N PRO A 399 4.96 4.63 -32.71
CA PRO A 399 5.17 3.21 -32.91
C PRO A 399 4.07 2.61 -33.79
N TYR A 400 4.36 1.47 -34.42
CA TYR A 400 3.33 0.72 -35.10
C TYR A 400 2.29 0.15 -34.13
N ASP A 401 1.04 0.38 -34.44
CA ASP A 401 -0.08 -0.43 -33.94
C ASP A 401 0.05 -1.86 -34.47
N ARG A 402 -0.44 -2.82 -33.71
CA ARG A 402 -0.57 -4.22 -34.12
C ARG A 402 -2.06 -4.58 -34.05
N ALA A 403 -2.72 -4.63 -35.20
CA ALA A 403 -4.16 -4.72 -35.20
C ALA A 403 -4.70 -5.49 -36.41
N PRO A 404 -4.80 -6.84 -36.33
CA PRO A 404 -4.43 -7.74 -35.23
C PRO A 404 -3.01 -8.30 -35.33
N GLN A 405 -2.55 -8.93 -34.24
CA GLN A 405 -1.44 -9.89 -34.22
C GLN A 405 -2.00 -11.24 -33.77
N ILE A 406 -1.76 -12.30 -34.53
CA ILE A 406 -2.17 -13.67 -34.20
C ILE A 406 -0.92 -14.53 -34.22
N THR A 407 -0.65 -15.20 -33.09
CA THR A 407 0.50 -16.10 -32.95
C THR A 407 0.01 -17.49 -32.58
N LEU A 408 0.48 -18.50 -33.32
CA LEU A 408 0.25 -19.90 -33.06
C LEU A 408 1.59 -20.56 -32.74
N ARG A 409 1.63 -21.34 -31.68
CA ARG A 409 2.82 -22.11 -31.28
C ARG A 409 2.42 -23.56 -31.01
N TYR A 410 3.17 -24.49 -31.61
CA TYR A 410 3.06 -25.92 -31.35
C TYR A 410 4.45 -26.50 -31.15
N GLY A 411 4.66 -27.31 -30.11
CA GLY A 411 5.98 -27.89 -29.87
C GLY A 411 6.03 -28.75 -28.63
N GLN A 412 6.95 -29.70 -28.62
CA GLN A 412 7.16 -30.63 -27.52
C GLN A 412 8.59 -30.53 -27.01
N TRP A 413 8.73 -30.66 -25.69
CA TRP A 413 10.01 -30.67 -24.99
C TRP A 413 10.35 -32.10 -24.59
N GLN A 414 11.61 -32.50 -24.81
CA GLN A 414 12.10 -33.82 -24.50
C GLN A 414 11.36 -35.01 -25.16
N ALA A 415 10.67 -34.75 -26.28
CA ALA A 415 10.08 -35.83 -27.09
C ALA A 415 11.20 -36.68 -27.70
N ASP A 416 11.37 -37.93 -27.24
CA ASP A 416 12.48 -38.84 -27.61
C ASP A 416 13.87 -38.19 -27.48
N GLY A 417 14.05 -37.33 -26.45
CA GLY A 417 15.31 -36.63 -26.18
C GLY A 417 15.57 -35.43 -27.12
N MET A 418 14.57 -34.97 -27.84
CA MET A 418 14.62 -33.79 -28.70
C MET A 418 13.58 -32.76 -28.27
N ASP A 419 13.93 -31.51 -28.43
CA ASP A 419 13.00 -30.38 -28.30
C ASP A 419 12.68 -29.85 -29.70
N TRP A 420 11.42 -29.69 -30.01
CA TRP A 420 11.03 -29.09 -31.27
C TRP A 420 9.85 -28.13 -31.10
N SER A 421 9.79 -27.11 -31.94
CA SER A 421 8.68 -26.16 -31.96
C SER A 421 8.48 -25.53 -33.31
N ILE A 422 7.22 -25.22 -33.61
CA ILE A 422 6.80 -24.43 -34.78
C ILE A 422 6.04 -23.23 -34.25
N VAL A 423 6.42 -22.03 -34.72
CA VAL A 423 5.75 -20.77 -34.39
C VAL A 423 5.31 -20.12 -35.71
N GLY A 424 4.04 -19.83 -35.82
CA GLY A 424 3.47 -19.01 -36.89
C GLY A 424 2.97 -17.68 -36.29
N ASP A 425 3.22 -16.56 -36.96
CA ASP A 425 2.74 -15.24 -36.57
C ASP A 425 2.28 -14.46 -37.79
N THR A 426 1.14 -13.83 -37.68
CA THR A 426 0.69 -12.82 -38.66
C THR A 426 0.31 -11.56 -37.93
N THR A 427 0.83 -10.43 -38.44
CA THR A 427 0.67 -9.14 -37.78
C THR A 427 0.42 -8.04 -38.80
N ARG A 428 -0.67 -7.31 -38.66
CA ARG A 428 -0.94 -6.07 -39.36
C ARG A 428 -0.31 -4.90 -38.56
N PHE A 429 0.56 -4.14 -39.26
CA PHE A 429 1.25 -2.96 -38.71
C PHE A 429 0.66 -1.70 -39.33
N GLU A 430 0.17 -0.80 -38.49
CA GLU A 430 -0.39 0.49 -38.85
C GLU A 430 0.17 1.59 -37.95
N ALA A 431 0.47 2.73 -38.53
CA ALA A 431 0.82 3.92 -37.77
C ALA A 431 0.29 5.17 -38.48
N ASP A 432 -0.25 6.09 -37.69
CA ASP A 432 -0.72 7.38 -38.16
C ASP A 432 0.38 8.43 -38.05
N TYR A 433 0.92 8.81 -39.18
CA TYR A 433 1.97 9.84 -39.28
C TYR A 433 1.44 11.22 -39.66
N SER A 434 0.13 11.41 -39.79
CA SER A 434 -0.49 12.67 -40.20
C SER A 434 -0.10 13.87 -39.34
N ARG A 435 0.28 13.60 -38.07
CA ARG A 435 0.67 14.61 -37.10
C ARG A 435 2.16 14.92 -37.05
N ILE A 436 2.97 14.30 -37.93
CA ILE A 436 4.41 14.57 -38.03
C ILE A 436 4.65 15.49 -39.21
N PRO A 437 5.04 16.76 -39.01
CA PRO A 437 5.31 17.67 -40.10
C PRO A 437 6.58 17.26 -40.89
N ASN A 438 6.54 17.37 -42.22
CA ASN A 438 7.68 17.32 -43.12
C ASN A 438 8.56 16.05 -43.10
N SER A 439 8.02 14.89 -42.77
CA SER A 439 8.79 13.65 -42.87
C SER A 439 8.69 13.04 -44.26
N THR A 440 9.82 13.02 -44.98
CA THR A 440 9.96 12.45 -46.34
C THR A 440 10.17 10.92 -46.32
N ALA A 441 10.49 10.32 -45.18
CA ALA A 441 10.84 8.92 -45.07
C ALA A 441 10.08 8.22 -43.91
N LEU A 442 8.74 8.26 -43.99
CA LEU A 442 7.93 7.56 -42.99
C LEU A 442 7.90 6.05 -43.28
N PRO A 443 8.00 5.18 -42.27
CA PRO A 443 7.82 3.74 -42.45
C PRO A 443 6.44 3.44 -43.00
N ARG A 444 6.35 2.43 -43.88
CA ARG A 444 5.09 2.06 -44.54
C ARG A 444 4.29 1.09 -43.69
N ASN A 445 2.96 1.25 -43.73
CA ASN A 445 2.05 0.28 -43.15
C ASN A 445 2.07 -1.02 -43.96
N GLY A 446 1.70 -2.14 -43.35
CA GLY A 446 1.70 -3.42 -44.02
C GLY A 446 1.48 -4.61 -43.12
N GLU A 447 1.54 -5.78 -43.68
CA GLU A 447 1.38 -7.06 -42.97
C GLU A 447 2.69 -7.84 -43.02
N ARG A 448 3.01 -8.51 -41.90
CA ARG A 448 4.09 -9.48 -41.82
C ARG A 448 3.53 -10.82 -41.39
N SER A 449 3.81 -11.85 -42.13
CA SER A 449 3.54 -13.24 -41.75
C SER A 449 4.88 -14.00 -41.69
N PHE A 450 5.15 -14.73 -40.63
CA PHE A 450 6.31 -15.60 -40.57
C PHE A 450 6.00 -16.98 -39.97
N VAL A 451 6.83 -17.94 -40.34
CA VAL A 451 6.86 -19.26 -39.77
C VAL A 451 8.30 -19.56 -39.37
N GLN A 452 8.47 -20.04 -38.15
CA GLN A 452 9.74 -20.49 -37.63
C GLN A 452 9.60 -21.91 -37.12
N ALA A 453 10.42 -22.83 -37.60
CA ALA A 453 10.53 -24.20 -37.13
C ALA A 453 11.90 -24.38 -36.47
N GLN A 454 11.95 -25.06 -35.34
CA GLN A 454 13.16 -25.30 -34.59
C GLN A 454 13.18 -26.72 -34.07
N VAL A 455 14.34 -27.39 -34.14
CA VAL A 455 14.64 -28.65 -33.47
C VAL A 455 15.98 -28.54 -32.75
N SER A 456 16.05 -29.07 -31.55
CA SER A 456 17.28 -29.14 -30.78
C SER A 456 17.37 -30.44 -30.00
N ARG A 457 18.60 -30.90 -29.73
CA ARG A 457 18.85 -32.11 -28.93
C ARG A 457 19.84 -31.78 -27.82
N PRO A 458 19.38 -31.60 -26.58
CA PRO A 458 20.27 -31.35 -25.46
C PRO A 458 21.01 -32.63 -25.05
N TRP A 459 22.35 -32.59 -25.01
CA TRP A 459 23.20 -33.59 -24.42
C TRP A 459 23.83 -33.05 -23.15
N ILE A 460 23.36 -33.53 -22.01
CA ILE A 460 23.80 -33.08 -20.69
C ILE A 460 24.62 -34.19 -20.05
N ARG A 461 25.83 -33.86 -19.57
CA ARG A 461 26.74 -34.75 -18.84
C ARG A 461 27.27 -34.02 -17.60
N PRO A 462 27.74 -34.72 -16.54
CA PRO A 462 28.22 -34.05 -15.32
C PRO A 462 29.38 -33.05 -15.57
N TRP A 463 30.15 -33.24 -16.65
CA TRP A 463 31.29 -32.39 -17.03
C TRP A 463 30.93 -31.27 -18.05
N GLY A 464 29.72 -31.24 -18.59
CA GLY A 464 29.34 -30.23 -19.56
C GLY A 464 28.04 -30.55 -20.31
N PHE A 465 27.62 -29.60 -21.13
CA PHE A 465 26.43 -29.77 -21.99
C PHE A 465 26.70 -29.25 -23.40
N VAL A 466 26.06 -29.89 -24.38
CA VAL A 466 26.03 -29.45 -25.78
C VAL A 466 24.60 -29.55 -26.28
N THR A 467 24.08 -28.49 -26.88
CA THR A 467 22.72 -28.49 -27.44
C THR A 467 22.75 -27.98 -28.89
N PRO A 468 23.02 -28.90 -29.86
CA PRO A 468 22.88 -28.56 -31.27
C PRO A 468 21.42 -28.15 -31.57
N LYS A 469 21.29 -27.13 -32.40
CA LYS A 469 20.02 -26.51 -32.74
C LYS A 469 19.99 -26.23 -34.23
N LEU A 470 18.92 -26.67 -34.88
CA LEU A 470 18.59 -26.29 -36.23
C LEU A 470 17.33 -25.41 -36.22
N GLN A 471 17.37 -24.30 -36.92
CA GLN A 471 16.25 -23.37 -37.02
C GLN A 471 16.05 -22.94 -38.46
N LEU A 472 14.82 -23.03 -38.92
CA LEU A 472 14.38 -22.50 -40.21
C LEU A 472 13.40 -21.36 -39.95
N HIS A 473 13.54 -20.27 -40.70
CA HIS A 473 12.70 -19.09 -40.54
C HIS A 473 12.33 -18.55 -41.93
N ALA A 474 11.04 -18.43 -42.21
CA ALA A 474 10.54 -17.85 -43.45
C ALA A 474 9.60 -16.68 -43.11
N THR A 475 9.80 -15.53 -43.72
CA THR A 475 8.98 -14.33 -43.50
C THR A 475 8.51 -13.74 -44.83
N ARG A 476 7.26 -13.35 -44.83
CA ARG A 476 6.64 -12.59 -45.94
C ARG A 476 6.17 -11.24 -45.40
N TYR A 477 6.51 -10.19 -46.15
CA TYR A 477 5.99 -8.83 -45.92
C TYR A 477 5.07 -8.44 -47.08
N GLN A 478 3.97 -7.80 -46.78
CA GLN A 478 3.07 -7.21 -47.73
C GLN A 478 2.80 -5.75 -47.33
N LEU A 479 3.27 -4.80 -48.13
CA LEU A 479 3.17 -3.37 -47.82
C LEU A 479 1.99 -2.74 -48.52
N ASP A 480 1.39 -1.72 -47.93
CA ASP A 480 0.27 -0.97 -48.54
C ASP A 480 0.74 -0.12 -49.70
N GLY A 481 2.01 0.28 -49.74
CA GLY A 481 2.63 1.03 -50.81
C GLY A 481 3.68 0.25 -51.58
N VAL A 482 4.01 0.72 -52.79
CA VAL A 482 5.07 0.13 -53.63
C VAL A 482 6.44 0.47 -53.05
N MET A 483 7.32 -0.52 -52.95
CA MET A 483 8.75 -0.34 -52.57
C MET A 483 9.53 0.29 -53.72
N ASP A 484 10.76 0.72 -53.45
CA ASP A 484 11.65 1.35 -54.43
C ASP A 484 11.98 0.41 -55.63
N ASN A 485 11.86 -0.91 -55.43
CA ASN A 485 12.00 -1.94 -56.45
C ASN A 485 10.71 -2.23 -57.24
N GLY A 486 9.66 -1.44 -57.07
CA GLY A 486 8.39 -1.61 -57.75
C GLY A 486 7.45 -2.68 -57.18
N ASN A 487 7.86 -3.42 -56.16
CA ASN A 487 7.09 -4.51 -55.54
C ASN A 487 6.33 -4.04 -54.29
N ARG A 488 5.21 -4.73 -53.99
CA ARG A 488 4.49 -4.54 -52.69
C ARG A 488 4.77 -5.65 -51.68
N SER A 489 5.49 -6.69 -52.09
CA SER A 489 5.81 -7.83 -51.22
C SER A 489 7.31 -8.13 -51.24
N ALA A 490 7.81 -8.60 -50.09
CA ALA A 490 9.16 -9.09 -49.91
C ALA A 490 9.11 -10.39 -49.13
N ASN A 491 9.92 -11.38 -49.56
CA ASN A 491 10.09 -12.64 -48.84
C ASN A 491 11.53 -12.75 -48.35
N ARG A 492 11.70 -13.32 -47.18
CA ARG A 492 13.00 -13.63 -46.56
C ARG A 492 12.93 -15.02 -45.96
N VAL A 493 13.92 -15.85 -46.28
CA VAL A 493 14.12 -17.17 -45.67
C VAL A 493 15.44 -17.20 -44.93
#